data_de2cd8102a5eebb8fce7fb08d90481d7
#
_entry.id   de2cd8102a5eebb8fce7fb08d90481d7
#
_cell.length_a   1.000
_cell.length_b   1.000
_cell.length_c   1.000
_cell.angle_alpha   90.00
_cell.angle_beta   90.00
_cell.angle_gamma   90.00
#
_symmetry.space_group_name_H-M   'P 1'
#
loop_
_entity.id
_entity.type
_entity.pdbx_description
1 polymer ?
#
loop_
_entity_poly.entity_id
_entity_poly.type
_entity_poly.pdbx_seq_one_letter_code
_entity_poly.pdbx_strand_id
1 'polypeptide(L)' 'MAKVVLECSFCGRKKPETNLLIAGINAHICDKCIEQAHGIVLEELKSS' A
#
# COMPACT_ATOMS: atom_id res chain seq x y z
N MET A 1 21.46 10.56 -8.16
CA MET A 1 21.10 9.59 -7.85
C MET A 1 20.04 9.44 -7.03
N ALA A 2 19.14 8.82 -7.28
CA ALA A 2 17.94 8.75 -6.59
C ALA A 2 18.06 7.99 -5.34
N LYS A 3 17.56 8.53 -4.24
CA LYS A 3 17.56 7.83 -3.09
C LYS A 3 16.30 7.12 -3.02
N VAL A 4 16.24 5.88 -2.90
CA VAL A 4 15.02 5.11 -2.80
C VAL A 4 14.50 5.19 -1.38
N VAL A 5 13.35 5.78 -1.22
CA VAL A 5 12.72 5.86 0.08
C VAL A 5 11.59 4.85 0.12
N LEU A 6 11.67 3.92 1.05
CA LEU A 6 10.64 2.90 1.17
C LEU A 6 9.47 3.47 1.97
N GLU A 7 8.45 3.83 1.27
CA GLU A 7 7.27 4.37 1.92
C GLU A 7 6.04 3.97 1.12
N CYS A 8 4.91 3.92 1.80
CA CYS A 8 3.65 3.59 1.16
C CYS A 8 3.24 4.72 0.24
N SER A 9 2.94 4.38 -1.00
CA SER A 9 2.53 5.38 -1.97
C SER A 9 1.10 5.85 -1.75
N PHE A 10 0.39 5.21 -0.87
CA PHE A 10 -1.00 5.57 -0.59
C PHE A 10 -1.14 6.47 0.61
N CYS A 11 -0.56 6.09 1.71
CA CYS A 11 -0.71 6.88 2.92
C CYS A 11 0.56 7.62 3.31
N GLY A 12 1.68 7.29 2.70
CA GLY A 12 2.92 8.00 2.97
C GLY A 12 3.71 7.50 4.16
N ARG A 13 3.25 6.45 4.81
CA ARG A 13 3.99 5.94 5.95
C ARG A 13 5.23 5.22 5.50
N LYS A 14 6.30 5.41 6.23
CA LYS A 14 7.56 4.80 5.89
C LYS A 14 7.67 3.43 6.56
N LYS A 15 8.59 2.64 6.09
CA LYS A 15 8.72 1.28 6.56
C LYS A 15 8.80 1.15 8.07
N PRO A 16 9.49 1.99 8.78
CA PRO A 16 9.52 1.84 10.24
C PRO A 16 8.16 1.95 10.90
N GLU A 17 7.21 2.60 10.21
CA GLU A 17 5.88 2.78 10.76
C GLU A 17 4.92 1.72 10.29
N THR A 18 5.33 0.87 9.38
CA THR A 18 4.46 -0.17 8.85
C THR A 18 5.03 -1.53 9.18
N ASN A 19 4.18 -2.53 9.26
CA ASN A 19 4.64 -3.87 9.52
C ASN A 19 5.28 -4.48 8.29
N LEU A 20 4.76 -4.17 7.14
CA LEU A 20 5.37 -4.62 5.92
C LEU A 20 5.04 -3.64 4.80
N LEU A 21 5.81 -3.72 3.74
CA LEU A 21 5.63 -2.81 2.64
C LEU A 21 5.83 -3.64 1.38
N ILE A 22 4.80 -3.75 0.58
CA ILE A 22 4.84 -4.57 -0.62
C ILE A 22 5.20 -3.70 -1.80
N ALA A 23 6.16 -4.14 -2.57
CA ALA A 23 6.67 -3.36 -3.68
C ALA A 23 5.93 -3.67 -4.97
N GLY A 24 5.62 -2.63 -5.72
CA GLY A 24 5.09 -2.77 -7.06
C GLY A 24 6.15 -2.33 -8.04
N ILE A 25 5.73 -1.97 -9.21
CA ILE A 25 6.68 -1.55 -10.24
C ILE A 25 7.35 -0.24 -9.87
N ASN A 26 6.54 0.75 -9.54
CA ASN A 26 7.07 2.03 -9.14
C ASN A 26 6.45 2.52 -7.84
N ALA A 27 5.99 1.62 -7.02
CA ALA A 27 5.23 2.03 -5.85
C ALA A 27 5.32 0.98 -4.77
N HIS A 28 4.88 1.36 -3.58
CA HIS A 28 4.83 0.43 -2.46
C HIS A 28 3.49 0.62 -1.77
N ILE A 29 3.03 -0.39 -1.08
CA ILE A 29 1.78 -0.29 -0.35
C ILE A 29 1.98 -0.97 1.01
N CYS A 30 1.54 -0.32 2.05
CA CYS A 30 1.72 -0.87 3.39
C CYS A 30 0.59 -1.83 3.73
N ASP A 31 0.77 -2.55 4.81
CA ASP A 31 -0.20 -3.55 5.22
C ASP A 31 -1.57 -2.95 5.51
N LYS A 32 -1.61 -1.77 6.10
CA LYS A 32 -2.88 -1.16 6.41
C LYS A 32 -3.63 -0.73 5.16
N CYS A 33 -2.91 -0.19 4.19
CA CYS A 33 -3.55 0.19 2.95
C CYS A 33 -4.01 -1.02 2.16
N ILE A 34 -3.29 -2.13 2.28
CA ILE A 34 -3.70 -3.35 1.61
C ILE A 34 -5.03 -3.82 2.17
N GLU A 35 -5.19 -3.78 3.47
CA GLU A 35 -6.43 -4.21 4.08
C GLU A 35 -7.58 -3.34 3.63
N GLN A 36 -7.36 -2.05 3.59
CA GLN A 36 -8.37 -1.13 3.14
C GLN A 36 -8.69 -1.35 1.67
N ALA A 37 -7.68 -1.50 0.85
CA ALA A 37 -7.87 -1.72 -0.57
C ALA A 37 -8.62 -3.03 -0.82
N HIS A 38 -8.30 -4.05 -0.04
CA HIS A 38 -8.95 -5.34 -0.18
C HIS A 38 -10.44 -5.20 0.14
N GLY A 39 -10.76 -4.44 1.16
CA GLY A 39 -12.16 -4.19 1.49
C GLY A 39 -12.91 -3.50 0.37
N ILE A 40 -12.25 -2.56 -0.27
CA ILE A 40 -12.86 -1.86 -1.39
C ILE A 40 -13.08 -2.79 -2.57
N VAL A 41 -12.12 -3.65 -2.83
CA VAL A 41 -12.24 -4.61 -3.90
C VAL A 41 -13.44 -5.52 -3.67
N LEU A 42 -13.57 -6.01 -2.44
CA LEU A 42 -14.67 -6.89 -2.12
C LEU A 42 -16.02 -6.18 -2.27
N GLU A 43 -16.06 -4.92 -1.89
CA GLU A 43 -17.28 -4.14 -2.01
C GLU A 43 -17.66 -3.96 -3.47
N GLU A 44 -16.69 -3.61 -4.29
CA GLU A 44 -16.96 -3.38 -5.70
C GLU A 44 -17.40 -4.65 -6.39
N LEU A 45 -16.76 -5.75 -6.11
CA LEU A 45 -17.14 -7.00 -6.74
C LEU A 45 -18.50 -7.47 -6.27
N LYS A 46 -18.86 -7.15 -5.04
CA LYS A 46 -20.13 -7.55 -4.54
C LYS A 46 -21.24 -6.73 -5.11
N SER A 47 -20.99 -5.48 -5.41
CA SER A 47 -22.01 -4.59 -5.89
C SER A 47 -22.38 -4.79 -7.33
N SER A 48 -21.63 -5.52 -8.06
CA SER A 48 -21.92 -5.61 -9.50
C SER A 48 -23.07 -6.55 -9.85
#